data_ad17ecd4bd4e6e6c219dcb0d26af5122
#
_entry.id   ad17ecd4bd4e6e6c219dcb0d26af5122
#
_cell.length_a   1.000
_cell.length_b   1.000
_cell.length_c   1.000
_cell.angle_alpha   90.00
_cell.angle_beta   90.00
_cell.angle_gamma   90.00
#
_symmetry.space_group_name_H-M   'P 1'
#
loop_
_entity.id
_entity.type
_entity.pdbx_description
1 polymer ?
#
loop_
_entity_poly.entity_id
_entity_poly.type
_entity_poly.pdbx_seq_one_letter_code
_entity_poly.pdbx_strand_id
1 'polypeptide(L)'
;MIAQGPSNGPFGGAPGPHIDPAVAAVIFDDFFSIHKNSSDEVDWLISAIQGTNTVECKTQYNGSGGELVLTSGTTTGDGDHMQWHHVGFKPLETLGRDIWFAAMVALSHIGVELGVGLANQNTDFSDTGLTNGIYFHRATDGTTTARARDGGDDEDTEISDPLSSAGVYCELGFHVTSAIATFYVNGSRVAEASAEIPWGTPLGPFVGLVTGGDAARAVAVDWIKVIQLR
;
A
#
# COMPACT_ATOMS: atom_id res chain seq x y z
N MET A 1 27.13 -5.70 0.98
CA MET A 1 26.83 -6.66 -0.12
C MET A 1 25.51 -7.32 0.28
N ILE A 2 24.39 -6.93 -0.31
CA ILE A 2 23.07 -7.52 -0.05
C ILE A 2 23.04 -8.82 -0.84
N ALA A 3 22.98 -9.96 -0.16
CA ALA A 3 22.79 -11.23 -0.85
C ALA A 3 21.36 -11.25 -1.43
N GLN A 4 21.27 -11.18 -2.76
CA GLN A 4 20.01 -11.42 -3.44
C GLN A 4 19.67 -12.91 -3.32
N GLY A 5 18.53 -13.21 -2.71
CA GLY A 5 17.97 -14.55 -2.74
C GLY A 5 17.52 -14.94 -4.17
N PRO A 6 17.15 -16.21 -4.41
CA PRO A 6 16.88 -16.72 -5.76
C PRO A 6 15.60 -16.20 -6.42
N SER A 7 14.83 -15.30 -5.81
CA SER A 7 13.69 -14.63 -6.44
C SER A 7 14.14 -13.27 -6.98
N ASN A 8 13.76 -12.95 -8.20
CA ASN A 8 14.07 -11.70 -8.90
C ASN A 8 13.30 -10.47 -8.37
N GLY A 9 12.58 -10.59 -7.27
CA GLY A 9 11.86 -9.49 -6.63
C GLY A 9 12.71 -8.77 -5.58
N PRO A 10 12.44 -7.49 -5.30
CA PRO A 10 13.20 -6.69 -4.34
C PRO A 10 13.21 -7.27 -2.93
N PHE A 11 12.29 -8.17 -2.61
CA PHE A 11 12.14 -8.75 -1.28
C PHE A 11 12.36 -10.26 -1.20
N GLY A 12 12.72 -10.91 -2.31
CA GLY A 12 13.15 -12.32 -2.42
C GLY A 12 12.79 -13.23 -1.27
N GLY A 13 11.57 -13.67 -1.13
CA GLY A 13 11.04 -14.83 -0.39
C GLY A 13 11.63 -15.28 0.96
N ALA A 14 12.53 -14.53 1.60
CA ALA A 14 13.08 -14.82 2.92
C ALA A 14 12.92 -13.60 3.83
N PRO A 15 12.81 -13.77 5.16
CA PRO A 15 12.94 -12.65 6.07
C PRO A 15 14.25 -11.93 5.72
N GLY A 16 14.12 -10.68 5.27
CA GLY A 16 15.24 -9.92 4.74
C GLY A 16 16.40 -9.84 5.74
N PRO A 17 17.63 -9.71 5.27
CA PRO A 17 18.79 -9.52 6.14
C PRO A 17 18.50 -8.35 7.08
N HIS A 18 19.04 -8.39 8.28
CA HIS A 18 19.01 -7.25 9.20
C HIS A 18 19.57 -6.03 8.47
N ILE A 19 18.67 -5.12 8.08
CA ILE A 19 19.08 -3.87 7.45
C ILE A 19 19.55 -2.96 8.57
N ASP A 20 20.80 -2.51 8.48
CA ASP A 20 21.38 -1.60 9.45
C ASP A 20 20.57 -0.28 9.42
N PRO A 21 19.91 0.12 10.54
CA PRO A 21 19.16 1.37 10.60
C PRO A 21 20.02 2.62 10.35
N ALA A 22 21.34 2.52 10.41
CA ALA A 22 22.23 3.61 10.05
C ALA A 22 22.26 3.88 8.53
N VAL A 23 21.91 2.88 7.69
CA VAL A 23 21.94 2.99 6.23
C VAL A 23 20.56 2.96 5.58
N ALA A 24 19.50 2.63 6.33
CA ALA A 24 18.14 2.62 5.80
C ALA A 24 17.09 2.98 6.86
N ALA A 25 16.00 3.60 6.44
CA ALA A 25 14.75 3.67 7.18
C ALA A 25 13.90 2.45 6.78
N VAL A 26 13.33 1.75 7.76
CA VAL A 26 12.54 0.54 7.53
C VAL A 26 11.26 0.61 8.33
N ILE A 27 10.12 0.34 7.68
CA ILE A 27 8.88 -0.09 8.30
C ILE A 27 8.65 -1.53 7.88
N PHE A 28 8.33 -2.38 8.82
CA PHE A 28 7.79 -3.71 8.59
C PHE A 28 6.71 -3.95 9.63
N ASP A 29 5.49 -4.18 9.18
CA ASP A 29 4.36 -4.50 10.04
C ASP A 29 3.69 -5.78 9.52
N ASP A 30 3.64 -6.80 10.33
CA ASP A 30 2.96 -8.08 10.12
C ASP A 30 1.61 -8.13 10.86
N PHE A 31 1.17 -6.98 11.36
CA PHE A 31 -0.11 -6.78 12.05
C PHE A 31 -0.38 -7.76 13.20
N PHE A 32 0.66 -8.29 13.82
CA PHE A 32 0.55 -9.14 15.00
C PHE A 32 -0.07 -8.40 16.18
N SER A 33 0.10 -7.08 16.24
CA SER A 33 -0.59 -6.19 17.17
C SER A 33 -0.73 -4.80 16.56
N ILE A 34 -1.95 -4.25 16.54
CA ILE A 34 -2.16 -2.84 16.20
C ILE A 34 -2.27 -2.06 17.50
N HIS A 35 -1.35 -1.15 17.73
CA HIS A 35 -1.47 -0.19 18.82
C HIS A 35 -2.50 0.87 18.43
N LYS A 36 -3.77 0.65 18.81
CA LYS A 36 -4.78 1.70 18.85
C LYS A 36 -4.59 2.49 20.13
N ASN A 37 -4.02 3.67 20.05
CA ASN A 37 -4.08 4.60 21.16
C ASN A 37 -4.98 5.78 20.81
N SER A 38 -5.85 6.18 21.75
CA SER A 38 -6.82 7.27 21.57
C SER A 38 -6.19 8.67 21.65
N SER A 39 -4.87 8.78 21.67
CA SER A 39 -4.12 10.05 21.77
C SER A 39 -2.77 9.91 21.08
N ASP A 40 -2.57 10.66 20.03
CA ASP A 40 -1.34 11.13 19.35
C ASP A 40 -0.12 10.19 19.16
N GLU A 41 -0.15 8.94 19.62
CA GLU A 41 0.92 7.94 19.53
C GLU A 41 0.48 6.68 18.76
N VAL A 42 -0.32 6.83 17.72
CA VAL A 42 -0.72 5.70 16.88
C VAL A 42 0.21 5.59 15.66
N ASP A 43 0.68 4.39 15.39
CA ASP A 43 1.45 4.12 14.19
C ASP A 43 0.58 4.23 12.94
N TRP A 44 -0.68 3.78 13.01
CA TRP A 44 -1.63 3.80 11.91
C TRP A 44 -2.86 4.65 12.20
N LEU A 45 -3.13 5.64 11.34
CA LEU A 45 -4.38 6.39 11.31
C LEU A 45 -5.41 5.62 10.49
N ILE A 46 -6.61 5.48 11.03
CA ILE A 46 -7.75 4.86 10.36
C ILE A 46 -8.84 5.92 10.18
N SER A 47 -9.31 6.07 8.95
CA SER A 47 -10.36 7.03 8.59
C SER A 47 -11.45 6.34 7.80
N ALA A 48 -12.71 6.64 8.11
CA ALA A 48 -13.83 6.29 7.24
C ALA A 48 -13.88 7.26 6.06
N ILE A 49 -14.05 6.75 4.83
CA ILE A 49 -14.09 7.55 3.61
C ILE A 49 -15.47 8.16 3.42
N GLN A 50 -16.53 7.42 3.61
CA GLN A 50 -17.93 7.87 3.60
C GLN A 50 -18.77 7.03 4.57
N GLY A 51 -19.93 7.59 4.97
CA GLY A 51 -20.91 6.88 5.78
C GLY A 51 -20.79 7.13 7.28
N THR A 52 -21.83 6.71 8.01
CA THR A 52 -21.89 6.74 9.48
C THR A 52 -21.45 5.43 10.10
N ASN A 53 -20.90 4.52 9.31
CA ASN A 53 -20.55 3.18 9.75
C ASN A 53 -19.25 3.18 10.54
N THR A 54 -19.27 2.46 11.65
CA THR A 54 -18.09 2.24 12.46
C THR A 54 -17.23 1.22 11.74
N VAL A 55 -16.16 1.69 11.12
CA VAL A 55 -15.19 0.82 10.53
C VAL A 55 -14.41 0.13 11.62
N GLU A 56 -14.41 -1.17 11.60
CA GLU A 56 -13.63 -2.00 12.51
C GLU A 56 -12.39 -2.50 11.79
N CYS A 57 -11.23 -1.95 12.16
CA CYS A 57 -9.99 -2.62 11.88
C CYS A 57 -9.89 -3.84 12.80
N LYS A 58 -9.94 -5.03 12.23
CA LYS A 58 -9.84 -6.29 12.98
C LYS A 58 -8.51 -6.94 12.65
N THR A 59 -7.71 -7.17 13.67
CA THR A 59 -6.65 -8.15 13.55
C THR A 59 -7.27 -9.52 13.73
N GLN A 60 -7.27 -10.33 12.68
CA GLN A 60 -7.63 -11.73 12.79
C GLN A 60 -6.36 -12.54 13.04
N TYR A 61 -6.31 -13.17 14.19
CA TYR A 61 -5.25 -14.12 14.49
C TYR A 61 -5.61 -15.47 13.86
N ASN A 62 -4.93 -15.82 12.79
CA ASN A 62 -5.13 -17.08 12.09
C ASN A 62 -4.04 -18.12 12.43
N GLY A 63 -3.54 -18.12 13.66
CA GLY A 63 -2.64 -19.14 14.20
C GLY A 63 -1.20 -19.11 13.68
N SER A 64 -0.86 -18.31 12.69
CA SER A 64 0.48 -18.26 12.08
C SER A 64 1.00 -16.85 11.79
N GLY A 65 0.27 -15.78 12.16
CA GLY A 65 0.65 -14.38 11.94
C GLY A 65 -0.51 -13.45 12.27
N GLY A 66 -0.25 -12.15 12.31
CA GLY A 66 -1.27 -11.13 12.36
C GLY A 66 -1.84 -10.90 10.95
N GLU A 67 -3.09 -10.54 10.86
CA GLU A 67 -3.75 -10.13 9.63
C GLU A 67 -4.58 -8.88 9.92
N LEU A 68 -4.32 -7.81 9.20
CA LEU A 68 -5.17 -6.63 9.25
C LEU A 68 -6.33 -6.82 8.29
N VAL A 69 -7.55 -6.61 8.78
CA VAL A 69 -8.74 -6.61 7.93
C VAL A 69 -9.43 -5.26 8.01
N LEU A 70 -9.43 -4.51 6.89
CA LEU A 70 -10.28 -3.34 6.74
C LEU A 70 -11.59 -3.77 6.11
N THR A 71 -12.70 -3.30 6.68
CA THR A 71 -14.03 -3.67 6.21
C THR A 71 -14.85 -2.42 5.92
N SER A 72 -15.30 -2.24 4.68
CA SER A 72 -16.18 -1.15 4.29
C SER A 72 -17.55 -1.26 4.96
N GLY A 73 -18.33 -0.17 4.94
CA GLY A 73 -19.76 -0.23 5.23
C GLY A 73 -20.55 -1.02 4.18
N THR A 74 -21.87 -0.91 4.26
CA THR A 74 -22.81 -1.67 3.40
C THR A 74 -23.43 -0.83 2.28
N THR A 75 -23.09 0.45 2.19
CA THR A 75 -23.62 1.35 1.16
C THR A 75 -22.55 1.61 0.10
N THR A 76 -22.94 1.66 -1.16
CA THR A 76 -22.05 2.02 -2.27
C THR A 76 -21.31 3.33 -1.96
N GLY A 77 -19.99 3.30 -2.05
CA GLY A 77 -19.12 4.43 -1.70
C GLY A 77 -18.62 4.42 -0.26
N ASP A 78 -19.15 3.56 0.61
CA ASP A 78 -18.59 3.38 1.96
C ASP A 78 -17.19 2.75 1.86
N GLY A 79 -16.26 3.28 2.62
CA GLY A 79 -14.89 2.78 2.56
C GLY A 79 -14.06 3.15 3.78
N ASP A 80 -12.86 2.64 3.78
CA ASP A 80 -11.84 2.81 4.79
C ASP A 80 -10.50 3.16 4.20
N HIS A 81 -9.79 3.98 4.93
CA HIS A 81 -8.42 4.35 4.66
C HIS A 81 -7.59 4.14 5.93
N MET A 82 -6.51 3.42 5.80
CA MET A 82 -5.50 3.27 6.83
C MET A 82 -4.17 3.78 6.30
N GLN A 83 -3.52 4.67 7.03
CA GLN A 83 -2.24 5.25 6.65
C GLN A 83 -1.30 5.34 7.84
N TRP A 84 -0.02 5.11 7.61
CA TRP A 84 1.03 5.33 8.61
C TRP A 84 1.11 6.81 8.99
N HIS A 85 0.99 7.10 10.28
CA HIS A 85 0.88 8.48 10.77
C HIS A 85 2.18 9.30 10.60
N HIS A 86 3.32 8.64 10.75
CA HIS A 86 4.62 9.29 10.69
C HIS A 86 5.22 9.18 9.28
N VAL A 87 4.67 9.92 8.32
CA VAL A 87 5.20 9.95 6.95
C VAL A 87 6.64 10.41 6.91
N GLY A 88 7.50 9.67 6.24
CA GLY A 88 8.93 9.96 6.23
C GLY A 88 9.68 9.50 4.99
N PHE A 89 9.04 8.71 4.13
CA PHE A 89 9.67 8.23 2.91
C PHE A 89 9.57 9.31 1.82
N LYS A 90 10.73 9.71 1.27
CA LYS A 90 10.79 10.75 0.24
C LYS A 90 11.43 10.19 -1.02
N PRO A 91 10.70 10.08 -2.14
CA PRO A 91 11.32 9.90 -3.44
C PRO A 91 12.30 11.04 -3.71
N LEU A 92 13.52 10.74 -4.10
CA LEU A 92 14.55 11.73 -4.37
C LEU A 92 15.23 11.44 -5.70
N GLU A 93 15.46 12.47 -6.49
CA GLU A 93 16.24 12.39 -7.73
C GLU A 93 17.75 12.13 -7.49
N THR A 94 18.11 11.85 -6.23
CA THR A 94 19.49 11.57 -5.83
C THR A 94 19.76 10.08 -5.81
N LEU A 95 20.81 9.65 -6.49
CA LEU A 95 21.27 8.26 -6.50
C LEU A 95 21.51 7.70 -5.08
N GLY A 96 21.12 6.45 -4.88
CA GLY A 96 21.34 5.72 -3.63
C GLY A 96 20.33 6.04 -2.51
N ARG A 97 19.23 6.72 -2.83
CA ARG A 97 18.11 7.00 -1.93
C ARG A 97 16.85 6.22 -2.32
N ASP A 98 17.06 5.06 -2.86
CA ASP A 98 16.01 4.20 -3.39
C ASP A 98 14.98 3.83 -2.31
N ILE A 99 13.72 3.72 -2.74
CA ILE A 99 12.62 3.24 -1.91
C ILE A 99 12.12 1.91 -2.45
N TRP A 100 11.89 0.96 -1.56
CA TRP A 100 11.16 -0.30 -1.84
C TRP A 100 9.91 -0.33 -0.99
N PHE A 101 8.80 -0.64 -1.64
CA PHE A 101 7.52 -0.93 -1.01
C PHE A 101 7.08 -2.34 -1.39
N ALA A 102 6.50 -3.07 -0.47
CA ALA A 102 5.72 -4.26 -0.77
C ALA A 102 4.65 -4.50 0.29
N ALA A 103 3.53 -5.08 -0.13
CA ALA A 103 2.44 -5.50 0.72
C ALA A 103 1.84 -6.82 0.20
N MET A 104 1.42 -7.69 1.12
CA MET A 104 0.69 -8.91 0.81
C MET A 104 -0.78 -8.69 1.11
N VAL A 105 -1.62 -8.68 0.09
CA VAL A 105 -3.04 -8.33 0.21
C VAL A 105 -3.96 -9.34 -0.44
N ALA A 106 -5.19 -9.47 0.09
CA ALA A 106 -6.27 -10.24 -0.52
C ALA A 106 -7.60 -9.49 -0.40
N LEU A 107 -8.49 -9.64 -1.39
CA LEU A 107 -9.83 -9.08 -1.34
C LEU A 107 -10.85 -10.13 -0.94
N SER A 108 -11.82 -9.77 -0.10
CA SER A 108 -12.97 -10.65 0.17
C SER A 108 -13.93 -10.75 -1.02
N HIS A 109 -13.90 -9.77 -1.93
CA HIS A 109 -14.78 -9.69 -3.11
C HIS A 109 -14.15 -8.83 -4.20
N ILE A 110 -14.42 -9.17 -5.48
CA ILE A 110 -13.83 -8.50 -6.64
C ILE A 110 -14.46 -7.14 -6.99
N GLY A 111 -15.66 -6.80 -6.49
CA GLY A 111 -16.31 -5.50 -6.72
C GLY A 111 -15.91 -4.43 -5.69
N VAL A 112 -14.61 -4.23 -5.52
CA VAL A 112 -14.02 -3.30 -4.53
C VAL A 112 -13.05 -2.38 -5.25
N GLU A 113 -13.09 -1.08 -4.94
CA GLU A 113 -12.00 -0.18 -5.24
C GLU A 113 -10.93 -0.32 -4.15
N LEU A 114 -9.68 -0.38 -4.54
CA LEU A 114 -8.54 -0.58 -3.64
C LEU A 114 -7.41 0.37 -4.00
N GLY A 115 -6.79 0.98 -2.98
CA GLY A 115 -5.52 1.69 -3.08
C GLY A 115 -4.48 1.06 -2.14
N VAL A 116 -3.28 0.75 -2.65
CA VAL A 116 -2.18 0.18 -1.84
C VAL A 116 -0.85 0.76 -2.30
N GLY A 117 -0.11 1.40 -1.40
CA GLY A 117 1.20 1.96 -1.74
C GLY A 117 1.71 2.99 -0.74
N LEU A 118 2.34 4.03 -1.28
CA LEU A 118 2.83 5.20 -0.54
C LEU A 118 2.10 6.45 -1.03
N ALA A 119 1.59 7.26 -0.09
CA ALA A 119 0.95 8.54 -0.41
C ALA A 119 1.26 9.61 0.63
N ASN A 120 1.02 10.88 0.25
CA ASN A 120 0.99 11.97 1.21
C ASN A 120 -0.13 11.75 2.23
N GLN A 121 0.02 12.33 3.42
CA GLN A 121 -0.98 12.15 4.48
C GLN A 121 -2.35 12.64 4.02
N ASN A 122 -3.33 11.75 4.08
CA ASN A 122 -4.72 12.01 3.73
C ASN A 122 -5.66 11.09 4.52
N THR A 123 -6.95 11.41 4.50
CA THR A 123 -8.03 10.60 5.10
C THR A 123 -8.84 9.84 4.07
N ASP A 124 -8.55 10.04 2.78
CA ASP A 124 -9.28 9.47 1.65
C ASP A 124 -8.30 9.18 0.51
N PHE A 125 -8.32 7.96 -0.02
CA PHE A 125 -7.48 7.55 -1.14
C PHE A 125 -8.19 7.66 -2.49
N SER A 126 -9.47 8.04 -2.51
CA SER A 126 -10.20 8.26 -3.76
C SER A 126 -9.50 9.28 -4.66
N ASP A 127 -9.82 9.27 -5.94
CA ASP A 127 -9.16 10.12 -6.95
C ASP A 127 -9.10 11.62 -6.60
N THR A 128 -9.98 12.10 -5.73
CA THR A 128 -10.00 13.49 -5.26
C THR A 128 -9.21 13.73 -3.97
N GLY A 129 -8.85 12.68 -3.26
CA GLY A 129 -8.23 12.75 -1.94
C GLY A 129 -6.70 12.77 -1.98
N LEU A 130 -6.08 11.83 -2.68
CA LEU A 130 -4.62 11.78 -2.79
C LEU A 130 -4.13 12.76 -3.85
N THR A 131 -3.20 13.64 -3.47
CA THR A 131 -2.56 14.56 -4.42
C THR A 131 -1.16 14.11 -4.83
N ASN A 132 -0.52 13.27 -4.01
CA ASN A 132 0.81 12.75 -4.27
C ASN A 132 0.92 11.30 -3.81
N GLY A 133 1.50 10.44 -4.62
CA GLY A 133 1.67 9.04 -4.26
C GLY A 133 2.30 8.16 -5.33
N ILE A 134 2.66 6.96 -4.93
CA ILE A 134 3.10 5.87 -5.80
C ILE A 134 2.38 4.62 -5.28
N TYR A 135 1.45 4.06 -6.07
CA TYR A 135 0.56 3.03 -5.56
C TYR A 135 -0.11 2.21 -6.67
N PHE A 136 -0.65 1.07 -6.28
CA PHE A 136 -1.61 0.33 -7.10
C PHE A 136 -3.00 0.85 -6.82
N HIS A 137 -3.75 1.17 -7.87
CA HIS A 137 -5.16 1.51 -7.82
C HIS A 137 -5.96 0.49 -8.59
N ARG A 138 -6.97 -0.07 -7.96
CA ARG A 138 -7.92 -1.00 -8.57
C ARG A 138 -9.32 -0.43 -8.45
N ALA A 139 -9.97 -0.20 -9.58
CA ALA A 139 -11.35 0.26 -9.64
C ALA A 139 -12.35 -0.89 -9.33
N THR A 140 -13.60 -0.53 -9.05
CA THR A 140 -14.66 -1.49 -8.71
C THR A 140 -15.00 -2.48 -9.85
N ASP A 141 -14.70 -2.12 -11.09
CA ASP A 141 -14.87 -2.97 -12.29
C ASP A 141 -13.71 -3.95 -12.52
N GLY A 142 -12.64 -3.86 -11.71
CA GLY A 142 -11.44 -4.68 -11.81
C GLY A 142 -10.31 -4.05 -12.62
N THR A 143 -10.53 -2.89 -13.27
CA THR A 143 -9.44 -2.15 -13.91
C THR A 143 -8.39 -1.81 -12.87
N THR A 144 -7.16 -2.25 -13.11
CA THR A 144 -6.06 -2.06 -12.16
C THR A 144 -4.94 -1.27 -12.84
N THR A 145 -4.46 -0.24 -12.16
CA THR A 145 -3.36 0.61 -12.62
C THR A 145 -2.21 0.62 -11.61
N ALA A 146 -0.99 0.63 -12.14
CA ALA A 146 0.19 1.08 -11.44
C ALA A 146 0.28 2.60 -11.63
N ARG A 147 0.23 3.37 -10.55
CA ARG A 147 0.06 4.83 -10.58
C ARG A 147 1.20 5.55 -9.89
N ALA A 148 1.73 6.59 -10.55
CA ALA A 148 2.49 7.66 -9.92
C ALA A 148 1.68 8.96 -10.03
N ARG A 149 1.65 9.76 -8.95
CA ARG A 149 0.85 10.99 -8.88
C ARG A 149 1.63 12.11 -8.22
N ASP A 150 1.71 13.27 -8.89
CA ASP A 150 2.32 14.50 -8.36
C ASP A 150 1.40 15.70 -8.58
N GLY A 151 1.05 16.41 -7.50
CA GLY A 151 0.19 17.58 -7.54
C GLY A 151 -1.24 17.32 -8.04
N GLY A 152 -1.66 16.04 -8.17
CA GLY A 152 -2.97 15.65 -8.69
C GLY A 152 -2.95 15.20 -10.16
N ASP A 153 -1.82 15.33 -10.86
CA ASP A 153 -1.61 14.75 -12.19
C ASP A 153 -1.17 13.29 -12.06
N ASP A 154 -1.66 12.41 -12.94
CA ASP A 154 -1.43 10.97 -12.89
C ASP A 154 -0.61 10.46 -14.07
N GLU A 155 0.36 9.58 -13.80
CA GLU A 155 0.91 8.65 -14.78
C GLU A 155 0.40 7.25 -14.45
N ASP A 156 -0.57 6.77 -15.24
CA ASP A 156 -1.24 5.48 -15.08
C ASP A 156 -0.77 4.48 -16.11
N THR A 157 -0.37 3.30 -15.67
CA THR A 157 -0.16 2.14 -16.52
C THR A 157 -1.13 1.03 -16.13
N GLU A 158 -2.08 0.71 -17.04
CA GLU A 158 -3.01 -0.41 -16.81
C GLU A 158 -2.26 -1.75 -16.81
N ILE A 159 -2.58 -2.59 -15.84
CA ILE A 159 -2.01 -3.92 -15.66
C ILE A 159 -3.13 -4.96 -15.56
N SER A 160 -2.80 -6.24 -15.81
CA SER A 160 -3.74 -7.33 -15.54
C SER A 160 -4.11 -7.34 -14.06
N ASP A 161 -5.41 -7.46 -13.74
CA ASP A 161 -5.91 -7.46 -12.36
C ASP A 161 -5.30 -8.59 -11.53
N PRO A 162 -4.36 -8.30 -10.60
CA PRO A 162 -3.71 -9.31 -9.78
C PRO A 162 -4.61 -9.85 -8.66
N LEU A 163 -5.74 -9.18 -8.40
CA LEU A 163 -6.70 -9.49 -7.34
C LEU A 163 -8.05 -9.94 -7.93
N SER A 164 -8.02 -10.52 -9.14
CA SER A 164 -9.19 -11.02 -9.86
C SER A 164 -9.91 -12.20 -9.18
N SER A 165 -9.31 -12.78 -8.14
CA SER A 165 -9.87 -13.91 -7.37
C SER A 165 -9.98 -13.57 -5.90
N ALA A 166 -11.21 -13.60 -5.36
CA ALA A 166 -11.45 -13.34 -3.94
C ALA A 166 -10.73 -14.36 -3.03
N GLY A 167 -10.19 -13.88 -1.92
CA GLY A 167 -9.51 -14.71 -0.91
C GLY A 167 -8.11 -15.20 -1.32
N VAL A 168 -7.59 -14.78 -2.47
CA VAL A 168 -6.24 -15.13 -2.92
C VAL A 168 -5.28 -13.99 -2.62
N TYR A 169 -4.24 -14.28 -1.85
CA TYR A 169 -3.19 -13.32 -1.54
C TYR A 169 -2.30 -13.03 -2.74
N CYS A 170 -1.97 -11.77 -2.90
CA CYS A 170 -1.06 -11.27 -3.93
C CYS A 170 -0.06 -10.29 -3.32
N GLU A 171 1.21 -10.44 -3.67
CA GLU A 171 2.25 -9.45 -3.35
C GLU A 171 2.22 -8.33 -4.37
N LEU A 172 1.97 -7.10 -3.91
CA LEU A 172 2.08 -5.87 -4.68
C LEU A 172 3.29 -5.10 -4.19
N GLY A 173 4.18 -4.69 -5.10
CA GLY A 173 5.38 -3.97 -4.70
C GLY A 173 5.90 -3.04 -5.78
N PHE A 174 6.74 -2.07 -5.36
CA PHE A 174 7.45 -1.21 -6.30
C PHE A 174 8.83 -0.82 -5.77
N HIS A 175 9.68 -0.42 -6.69
CA HIS A 175 11.01 0.10 -6.44
C HIS A 175 11.15 1.47 -7.10
N VAL A 176 11.45 2.50 -6.32
CA VAL A 176 11.68 3.86 -6.78
C VAL A 176 13.17 4.14 -6.73
N THR A 177 13.73 4.45 -7.87
CA THR A 177 15.12 4.94 -8.03
C THR A 177 15.12 6.45 -8.16
N SER A 178 16.26 7.05 -8.48
CA SER A 178 16.36 8.50 -8.79
C SER A 178 15.69 8.94 -10.10
N ALA A 179 15.10 8.03 -10.87
CA ALA A 179 14.58 8.33 -12.21
C ALA A 179 13.21 7.71 -12.49
N ILE A 180 12.92 6.55 -11.92
CA ILE A 180 11.71 5.78 -12.25
C ILE A 180 11.16 5.05 -11.03
N ALA A 181 9.86 4.76 -11.05
CA ALA A 181 9.19 3.78 -10.21
C ALA A 181 8.88 2.53 -11.04
N THR A 182 9.38 1.38 -10.62
CA THR A 182 9.13 0.08 -11.28
C THR A 182 8.21 -0.75 -10.41
N PHE A 183 7.09 -1.22 -10.97
CA PHE A 183 6.05 -1.96 -10.26
C PHE A 183 6.15 -3.46 -10.50
N TYR A 184 5.82 -4.24 -9.46
CA TYR A 184 5.92 -5.69 -9.44
C TYR A 184 4.65 -6.32 -8.85
N VAL A 185 4.23 -7.44 -9.43
CA VAL A 185 3.17 -8.30 -8.91
C VAL A 185 3.76 -9.70 -8.72
N ASN A 186 3.70 -10.24 -7.52
CA ASN A 186 4.29 -11.52 -7.15
C ASN A 186 5.75 -11.64 -7.64
N GLY A 187 6.53 -10.56 -7.48
CA GLY A 187 7.93 -10.47 -7.89
C GLY A 187 8.18 -10.29 -9.41
N SER A 188 7.13 -10.31 -10.25
CA SER A 188 7.24 -10.07 -11.69
C SER A 188 7.02 -8.60 -12.00
N ARG A 189 7.91 -7.99 -12.80
CA ARG A 189 7.75 -6.61 -13.27
C ARG A 189 6.52 -6.49 -14.18
N VAL A 190 5.66 -5.49 -13.89
CA VAL A 190 4.39 -5.28 -14.63
C VAL A 190 4.26 -3.89 -15.24
N ALA A 191 4.90 -2.86 -14.65
CA ALA A 191 4.79 -1.48 -15.13
C ALA A 191 6.02 -0.64 -14.73
N GLU A 192 6.14 0.55 -15.32
CA GLU A 192 7.05 1.62 -14.92
C GLU A 192 6.32 2.97 -15.02
N ALA A 193 6.70 3.91 -14.14
CA ALA A 193 6.36 5.32 -14.22
C ALA A 193 7.62 6.18 -14.11
N SER A 194 7.67 7.30 -14.83
CA SER A 194 8.83 8.19 -14.90
C SER A 194 8.50 9.68 -14.85
N ALA A 195 7.24 10.07 -15.06
CA ALA A 195 6.83 11.47 -15.12
C ALA A 195 6.32 11.98 -13.77
N GLU A 196 5.23 11.42 -13.26
CA GLU A 196 4.50 11.96 -12.12
C GLU A 196 4.96 11.36 -10.77
N ILE A 197 6.28 11.20 -10.60
CA ILE A 197 6.85 10.78 -9.32
C ILE A 197 6.92 11.99 -8.40
N PRO A 198 6.31 11.95 -7.19
CA PRO A 198 6.24 13.11 -6.28
C PRO A 198 7.58 13.36 -5.56
N TRP A 199 8.55 13.86 -6.32
CA TRP A 199 9.90 14.10 -5.84
C TRP A 199 9.94 15.06 -4.64
N GLY A 200 10.66 14.67 -3.59
CA GLY A 200 10.82 15.48 -2.38
C GLY A 200 9.60 15.54 -1.47
N THR A 201 8.47 14.95 -1.86
CA THR A 201 7.25 14.91 -1.06
C THR A 201 7.30 13.77 -0.04
N PRO A 202 7.05 14.02 1.25
CA PRO A 202 6.97 12.96 2.25
C PRO A 202 5.74 12.07 2.03
N LEU A 203 5.98 10.76 1.95
CA LEU A 203 4.96 9.74 1.76
C LEU A 203 4.95 8.77 2.93
N GLY A 204 3.79 8.18 3.22
CA GLY A 204 3.62 7.07 4.15
C GLY A 204 2.91 5.90 3.50
N PRO A 205 3.15 4.65 3.98
CA PRO A 205 2.39 3.51 3.49
C PRO A 205 0.91 3.66 3.83
N PHE A 206 0.06 3.23 2.90
CA PHE A 206 -1.38 3.23 3.08
C PHE A 206 -2.05 2.02 2.42
N VAL A 207 -3.21 1.68 2.93
CA VAL A 207 -4.19 0.79 2.31
C VAL A 207 -5.56 1.43 2.46
N GLY A 208 -6.32 1.49 1.37
CA GLY A 208 -7.69 1.98 1.39
C GLY A 208 -8.60 1.10 0.54
N LEU A 209 -9.85 0.97 0.95
CA LEU A 209 -10.86 0.29 0.17
C LEU A 209 -12.17 1.06 0.16
N VAL A 210 -12.91 0.97 -0.97
CA VAL A 210 -14.28 1.47 -1.11
C VAL A 210 -15.13 0.37 -1.73
N THR A 211 -16.33 0.15 -1.18
CA THR A 211 -17.25 -0.82 -1.78
C THR A 211 -17.98 -0.24 -2.99
N GLY A 212 -18.04 -1.02 -4.07
CA GLY A 212 -18.84 -0.70 -5.25
C GLY A 212 -20.29 -1.19 -5.19
N GLY A 213 -20.75 -1.74 -4.07
CA GLY A 213 -22.09 -2.33 -3.95
C GLY A 213 -22.68 -2.26 -2.55
N ASP A 214 -23.89 -2.78 -2.40
CA ASP A 214 -24.70 -2.70 -1.18
C ASP A 214 -24.37 -3.79 -0.14
N ALA A 215 -23.10 -4.14 -0.01
CA ALA A 215 -22.66 -5.13 0.97
C ALA A 215 -21.25 -4.79 1.49
N ALA A 216 -21.01 -5.06 2.76
CA ALA A 216 -19.70 -4.92 3.36
C ALA A 216 -18.67 -5.78 2.61
N ARG A 217 -17.52 -5.20 2.32
CA ARG A 217 -16.38 -5.82 1.64
C ARG A 217 -15.15 -5.62 2.50
N ALA A 218 -14.17 -6.48 2.33
CA ALA A 218 -12.94 -6.38 3.10
C ALA A 218 -11.70 -6.55 2.21
N VAL A 219 -10.64 -5.88 2.62
CA VAL A 219 -9.27 -6.19 2.24
C VAL A 219 -8.55 -6.77 3.46
N ALA A 220 -7.89 -7.89 3.25
CA ALA A 220 -6.98 -8.49 4.21
C ALA A 220 -5.55 -8.12 3.83
N VAL A 221 -4.75 -7.73 4.81
CA VAL A 221 -3.32 -7.40 4.65
C VAL A 221 -2.53 -8.24 5.63
N ASP A 222 -1.70 -9.13 5.10
CA ASP A 222 -0.84 -10.01 5.90
C ASP A 222 0.37 -9.24 6.43
N TRP A 223 1.00 -8.45 5.57
CA TRP A 223 2.11 -7.57 5.96
C TRP A 223 2.30 -6.40 4.98
N ILE A 224 2.94 -5.34 5.50
CA ILE A 224 3.45 -4.20 4.72
C ILE A 224 4.92 -4.00 5.06
N LYS A 225 5.73 -3.70 4.04
CA LYS A 225 7.15 -3.40 4.18
C LYS A 225 7.55 -2.20 3.34
N VAL A 226 8.26 -1.26 3.95
CA VAL A 226 8.88 -0.12 3.26
C VAL A 226 10.33 0.00 3.70
N ILE A 227 11.20 0.24 2.74
CA ILE A 227 12.63 0.46 2.97
C ILE A 227 13.05 1.68 2.16
N GLN A 228 13.75 2.63 2.78
CA GLN A 228 14.44 3.70 2.07
C GLN A 228 15.90 3.75 2.50
N LEU A 229 16.80 3.75 1.53
CA LEU A 229 18.23 3.99 1.77
C LEU A 229 18.48 5.45 2.20
N ARG A 230 19.50 5.65 3.05
CA ARG A 230 19.91 6.95 3.61
C ARG A 230 21.18 7.46 2.98
#